data_f096e34073f3407d99df610f60c3e70b
#
_entry.id   f096e34073f3407d99df610f60c3e70b
#
_cell.length_a   1.000
_cell.length_b   1.000
_cell.length_c   1.000
_cell.angle_alpha   90.00
_cell.angle_beta   90.00
_cell.angle_gamma   90.00
#
_symmetry.space_group_name_H-M   'P 1'
#
loop_
_entity.id
_entity.type
_entity.pdbx_description
1 polymer ?
#
loop_
_entity_poly.entity_id
_entity_poly.type
_entity_poly.pdbx_seq_one_letter_code
_entity_poly.pdbx_strand_id
1 'polypeptide(L)' 'MYIMKVKGTARIPDYVQIRDDNFTLIAYFRADRPEKELLRLGMKEREKEIIKRITEIPYGKLLRLDV' A
#
# COMPACT_ATOMS: atom_id res chain seq x y z
N MET A 1 2.89 10.53 4.02
CA MET A 1 2.21 9.23 4.01
C MET A 1 3.22 8.11 3.87
N TYR A 2 2.94 6.98 4.50
CA TYR A 2 3.87 5.83 4.50
C TYR A 2 3.15 4.59 3.97
N ILE A 3 3.92 3.75 3.28
CA ILE A 3 3.42 2.48 2.76
C ILE A 3 4.35 1.35 3.21
N MET A 4 3.78 0.20 3.56
CA MET A 4 4.54 -0.98 3.93
C MET A 4 3.84 -2.21 3.36
N LYS A 5 4.61 -3.13 2.79
CA LYS A 5 4.08 -4.38 2.26
C LYS A 5 4.36 -5.50 3.26
N VAL A 6 3.30 -6.23 3.62
CA VAL A 6 3.37 -7.35 4.56
C VAL A 6 3.29 -8.65 3.77
N LYS A 7 4.29 -9.51 3.95
CA LYS A 7 4.34 -10.78 3.27
C LYS A 7 3.21 -11.71 3.74
N GLY A 8 2.50 -12.31 2.80
CA GLY A 8 1.49 -13.30 3.09
C GLY A 8 2.09 -14.68 3.31
N THR A 9 1.21 -15.66 3.41
CA THR A 9 1.57 -17.08 3.50
C THR A 9 1.09 -17.80 2.23
N ALA A 10 1.25 -19.12 2.17
CA ALA A 10 0.79 -19.91 1.03
C ALA A 10 -0.72 -19.77 0.76
N ARG A 11 -1.52 -19.44 1.80
CA ARG A 11 -2.97 -19.30 1.70
C ARG A 11 -3.46 -17.87 1.86
N ILE A 12 -2.62 -16.97 2.35
CA ILE A 12 -2.97 -15.58 2.61
C ILE A 12 -2.12 -14.70 1.70
N PRO A 13 -2.74 -13.85 0.87
CA PRO A 13 -1.98 -13.00 -0.04
C PRO A 13 -1.19 -11.94 0.72
N ASP A 14 -0.25 -11.31 0.02
CA ASP A 14 0.46 -10.17 0.56
C ASP A 14 -0.51 -9.01 0.78
N TYR A 15 -0.29 -8.24 1.84
CA TYR A 15 -1.09 -7.07 2.17
C TYR A 15 -0.25 -5.81 2.15
N VAL A 16 -0.93 -4.69 1.99
CA VAL A 16 -0.31 -3.36 2.03
C VAL A 16 -0.96 -2.55 3.14
N GLN A 17 -0.14 -1.90 3.95
CA GLN A 17 -0.58 -0.93 4.94
C GLN A 17 -0.24 0.47 4.44
N ILE A 18 -1.19 1.40 4.55
CA ILE A 18 -0.94 2.81 4.32
C ILE A 18 -1.18 3.55 5.62
N ARG A 19 -0.21 4.37 6.01
CA ARG A 19 -0.28 5.18 7.24
C ARG A 19 -0.14 6.65 6.90
N ASP A 20 -0.80 7.50 7.68
CA ASP A 20 -0.68 8.95 7.51
C ASP A 20 0.64 9.46 8.10
N ASP A 21 0.82 10.78 8.10
CA ASP A 21 2.05 11.38 8.61
C ASP A 21 2.21 11.25 10.13
N ASN A 22 1.13 10.96 10.84
CA ASN A 22 1.15 10.66 12.27
C ASN A 22 1.30 9.16 12.54
N PHE A 23 1.58 8.39 11.51
CA PHE A 23 1.77 6.95 11.58
C PHE A 23 0.50 6.17 11.94
N THR A 24 -0.66 6.79 11.78
CA THR A 24 -1.95 6.13 11.98
C THR A 24 -2.29 5.29 10.76
N LEU A 25 -2.69 4.04 10.97
CA LEU A 25 -3.11 3.15 9.89
C LEU A 25 -4.41 3.67 9.28
N ILE A 26 -4.39 4.00 8.00
CA ILE A 26 -5.56 4.50 7.29
C ILE A 26 -6.10 3.54 6.25
N ALA A 27 -5.30 2.56 5.83
CA ALA A 27 -5.75 1.53 4.88
C ALA A 27 -4.97 0.24 5.07
N TYR A 28 -5.64 -0.88 4.83
CA TYR A 28 -5.05 -2.21 4.89
C TYR A 28 -5.76 -3.06 3.84
N PHE A 29 -5.05 -3.47 2.79
CA PHE A 29 -5.66 -4.13 1.65
C PHE A 29 -4.69 -5.11 0.98
N ARG A 30 -5.22 -5.96 0.11
CA ARG A 30 -4.42 -6.94 -0.62
C ARG A 30 -3.52 -6.25 -1.65
N ALA A 31 -2.25 -6.66 -1.68
CA ALA A 31 -1.28 -6.09 -2.61
C ALA A 31 -1.61 -6.39 -4.07
N ASP A 32 -2.30 -7.51 -4.34
CA ASP A 32 -2.69 -7.90 -5.70
C ASP A 32 -3.97 -7.22 -6.21
N ARG A 33 -4.70 -6.51 -5.35
CA ARG A 33 -5.93 -5.82 -5.71
C ARG A 33 -6.00 -4.44 -5.04
N PRO A 34 -5.09 -3.52 -5.39
CA PRO A 34 -5.02 -2.22 -4.74
C PRO A 34 -6.01 -1.19 -5.27
N GLU A 35 -6.58 -1.40 -6.46
CA GLU A 35 -7.30 -0.36 -7.20
C GLU A 35 -8.49 0.21 -6.44
N LYS A 36 -9.30 -0.66 -5.84
CA LYS A 36 -10.49 -0.26 -5.11
C LYS A 36 -10.18 0.63 -3.91
N GLU A 37 -9.14 0.25 -3.16
CA GLU A 37 -8.72 1.02 -1.98
C GLU A 37 -8.08 2.35 -2.38
N LEU A 38 -7.30 2.37 -3.45
CA LEU A 38 -6.72 3.61 -3.94
C LEU A 38 -7.80 4.58 -4.41
N LEU A 39 -8.84 4.05 -5.06
CA LEU A 39 -9.99 4.87 -5.44
C LEU A 39 -10.71 5.43 -4.20
N ARG A 40 -10.94 4.61 -3.19
CA ARG A 40 -11.58 5.03 -1.94
C ARG A 40 -10.78 6.11 -1.23
N LEU A 41 -9.47 6.03 -1.29
CA LEU A 41 -8.58 7.02 -0.66
C LEU A 41 -8.39 8.29 -1.51
N GLY A 42 -9.02 8.37 -2.67
CA GLY A 42 -8.86 9.52 -3.56
C GLY A 42 -7.55 9.58 -4.30
N MET A 43 -6.88 8.45 -4.47
CA MET A 43 -5.54 8.37 -5.07
C MET A 43 -5.53 7.79 -6.48
N LYS A 44 -6.67 7.77 -7.15
CA LYS A 44 -6.77 7.16 -8.47
C LYS A 44 -5.81 7.80 -9.48
N GLU A 45 -5.60 9.10 -9.42
CA GLU A 45 -4.73 9.81 -10.33
C GLU A 45 -3.27 9.36 -10.22
N ARG A 46 -2.88 8.84 -9.06
CA ARG A 46 -1.53 8.36 -8.81
C ARG A 46 -1.47 6.83 -8.71
N GLU A 47 -2.52 6.16 -9.17
CA GLU A 47 -2.66 4.72 -9.07
C GLU A 47 -1.46 3.97 -9.65
N LYS A 48 -1.04 4.31 -10.87
CA LYS A 48 0.08 3.62 -11.53
C LYS A 48 1.37 3.75 -10.74
N GLU A 49 1.65 4.94 -10.22
CA GLU A 49 2.84 5.19 -9.42
C GLU A 49 2.82 4.40 -8.13
N ILE A 50 1.68 4.41 -7.43
CA ILE A 50 1.54 3.71 -6.16
C ILE A 50 1.64 2.21 -6.36
N ILE A 51 0.99 1.66 -7.39
CA ILE A 51 1.07 0.23 -7.70
C ILE A 51 2.51 -0.18 -8.01
N LYS A 52 3.25 0.64 -8.76
CA LYS A 52 4.65 0.40 -9.03
C LYS A 52 5.46 0.33 -7.75
N ARG A 53 5.24 1.26 -6.82
CA ARG A 53 5.92 1.25 -5.52
C ARG A 53 5.57 0.01 -4.71
N ILE A 54 4.30 -0.39 -4.69
CA ILE A 54 3.86 -1.61 -4.01
C ILE A 54 4.58 -2.83 -4.58
N THR A 55 4.73 -2.90 -5.88
CA THR A 55 5.39 -4.02 -6.55
C THR A 55 6.87 -4.09 -6.22
N GLU A 56 7.54 -2.95 -6.12
CA GLU A 56 8.99 -2.88 -5.95
C GLU A 56 9.45 -2.90 -4.49
N ILE A 57 8.61 -2.50 -3.54
CA ILE A 57 9.02 -2.37 -2.15
C ILE A 57 9.31 -3.73 -1.52
N PRO A 58 10.43 -3.88 -0.77
CA PRO A 58 10.68 -5.09 0.00
C PRO A 58 9.67 -5.26 1.14
N TYR A 59 9.40 -6.50 1.51
CA TYR A 59 8.49 -6.79 2.61
C TYR A 59 9.00 -6.19 3.93
N GLY A 60 8.06 -5.67 4.72
CA GLY A 60 8.35 -5.15 6.05
C GLY A 60 9.09 -3.83 6.08
N LYS A 61 9.35 -3.22 4.93
CA LYS A 61 10.07 -1.96 4.85
C LYS A 61 9.11 -0.80 4.61
N LEU A 62 9.28 0.27 5.38
CA LEU A 62 8.50 1.49 5.19
C LEU A 62 9.04 2.31 4.04
N LEU A 63 8.14 2.80 3.21
CA LEU A 63 8.46 3.74 2.14
C LEU A 63 7.59 4.98 2.33
N ARG A 64 8.23 6.14 2.33
CA ARG A 64 7.49 7.40 2.39
C ARG A 64 7.00 7.79 0.99
N LEU A 65 5.72 8.12 0.88
CA LEU A 65 5.12 8.63 -0.34
C LEU A 65 4.81 10.11 -0.16
N ASP A 66 5.25 10.91 -1.12
CA ASP A 66 4.92 12.33 -1.18
C ASP A 66 3.59 12.51 -1.92
N VAL A 67 2.53 12.57 -1.14
CA VAL A 67 1.17 12.72 -1.68
C VAL A 67 0.50 13.93 -1.08
#